data_71d1c5fbda07440a20073d48f59161a1
#
_entry.id   71d1c5fbda07440a20073d48f59161a1
#
_cell.length_a   1.000
_cell.length_b   1.000
_cell.length_c   1.000
_cell.angle_alpha   90.00
_cell.angle_beta   90.00
_cell.angle_gamma   90.00
#
_symmetry.space_group_name_H-M   'P 1'
#
loop_
_entity.id
_entity.type
_entity.pdbx_description
1 polymer ?
#
loop_
_entity_poly.entity_id
_entity_poly.type
_entity_poly.pdbx_seq_one_letter_code
_entity_poly.pdbx_strand_id
1 'polypeptide(L)'
;NPLRELNSYLIKGKENGRDLLIDTGFRREECREALFAGLRALGSSPERLDILLTHLHSDHTGLAREAAGADSRIYISGTDLAILKDGFTPERPLRLAEQFRAGGFPEDEMKKTQALNPAVRYKLDQVDDRFVPIEAGWKYTVGDYTLEMISVPGHTPGNAMFWAKKQGIMFTGDHILFDISPNI
;
A
#
# COMPACT_ATOMS: atom_id res chain seq x y z
N ASN A 1 -8.81 -11.63 13.08
CA ASN A 1 -7.74 -11.04 12.30
C ASN A 1 -6.44 -11.16 13.07
N PRO A 2 -5.37 -11.82 12.54
CA PRO A 2 -4.07 -11.87 13.21
C PRO A 2 -3.43 -10.48 13.37
N LEU A 3 -3.69 -9.56 12.45
CA LEU A 3 -3.28 -8.16 12.56
C LEU A 3 -4.36 -7.39 13.31
N ARG A 4 -4.06 -6.98 14.54
CA ARG A 4 -4.98 -6.25 15.41
C ARG A 4 -5.04 -4.77 15.05
N GLU A 5 -3.93 -4.21 14.61
CA GLU A 5 -3.74 -2.80 14.30
C GLU A 5 -3.03 -2.64 12.95
N LEU A 6 -3.38 -1.60 12.21
CA LEU A 6 -2.72 -1.17 10.99
C LEU A 6 -2.37 0.31 11.14
N ASN A 7 -1.18 0.69 10.69
CA ASN A 7 -0.72 2.07 10.77
C ASN A 7 -0.90 2.77 9.43
N SER A 8 -1.62 3.90 9.45
CA SER A 8 -1.68 4.87 8.37
C SER A 8 -1.29 6.23 8.92
N TYR A 9 -0.51 7.01 8.16
CA TYR A 9 0.00 8.30 8.63
C TYR A 9 -0.50 9.43 7.74
N LEU A 10 -1.10 10.45 8.32
CA LEU A 10 -1.55 11.65 7.59
C LEU A 10 -0.58 12.80 7.85
N ILE A 11 0.00 13.34 6.78
CA ILE A 11 0.77 14.58 6.82
C ILE A 11 -0.11 15.68 6.21
N LYS A 12 -0.37 16.72 7.00
CA LYS A 12 -1.22 17.84 6.57
C LYS A 12 -0.47 18.76 5.61
N GLY A 13 -1.11 19.08 4.50
CA GLY A 13 -0.67 20.14 3.60
C GLY A 13 -0.85 21.52 4.23
N LYS A 14 -0.23 22.54 3.60
CA LYS A 14 -0.49 23.95 3.94
C LYS A 14 -1.88 24.36 3.44
N GLU A 15 -2.31 25.55 3.84
CA GLU A 15 -3.55 26.15 3.36
C GLU A 15 -3.62 26.05 1.82
N ASN A 16 -4.74 25.52 1.30
CA ASN A 16 -4.97 25.20 -0.12
C ASN A 16 -4.06 24.11 -0.73
N GLY A 17 -3.16 23.48 0.05
CA GLY A 17 -2.37 22.34 -0.39
C GLY A 17 -3.10 21.00 -0.21
N ARG A 18 -2.54 19.94 -0.82
CA ARG A 18 -3.02 18.58 -0.63
C ARG A 18 -2.39 17.98 0.64
N ASP A 19 -3.14 17.13 1.30
CA ASP A 19 -2.64 16.27 2.37
C ASP A 19 -1.99 15.02 1.76
N LEU A 20 -1.13 14.34 2.50
CA LEU A 20 -0.53 13.08 2.09
C LEU A 20 -0.87 11.99 3.10
N LEU A 21 -1.47 10.91 2.63
CA LEU A 21 -1.72 9.70 3.41
C LEU A 21 -0.68 8.63 3.04
N ILE A 22 0.02 8.09 4.03
CA ILE A 22 0.97 6.99 3.86
C ILE A 22 0.30 5.72 4.34
N ASP A 23 0.13 4.75 3.43
CA ASP A 23 -0.59 3.49 3.56
C ASP A 23 -2.06 3.64 3.98
N THR A 24 -2.90 2.62 3.71
CA THR A 24 -4.36 2.78 3.82
C THR A 24 -5.07 1.69 4.61
N GLY A 25 -4.58 0.46 4.61
CA GLY A 25 -5.23 -0.67 5.26
C GLY A 25 -5.93 -1.63 4.29
N PHE A 26 -6.44 -2.74 4.83
CA PHE A 26 -7.21 -3.73 4.10
C PHE A 26 -8.54 -3.16 3.58
N ARG A 27 -8.99 -3.62 2.43
CA ARG A 27 -10.32 -3.31 1.89
C ARG A 27 -11.41 -4.09 2.65
N ARG A 28 -11.56 -3.77 3.94
CA ARG A 28 -12.57 -4.29 4.87
C ARG A 28 -13.35 -3.14 5.46
N GLU A 29 -14.61 -3.41 5.85
CA GLU A 29 -15.49 -2.39 6.39
C GLU A 29 -14.90 -1.71 7.64
N GLU A 30 -14.38 -2.49 8.57
CA GLU A 30 -13.81 -1.96 9.82
C GLU A 30 -12.60 -1.05 9.56
N CYS A 31 -11.74 -1.43 8.59
CA CYS A 31 -10.60 -0.60 8.20
C CYS A 31 -11.06 0.68 7.49
N ARG A 32 -12.07 0.57 6.63
CA ARG A 32 -12.68 1.71 5.94
C ARG A 32 -13.27 2.70 6.93
N GLU A 33 -14.13 2.24 7.83
CA GLU A 33 -14.76 3.08 8.85
C GLU A 33 -13.73 3.81 9.70
N ALA A 34 -12.70 3.09 10.18
CA ALA A 34 -11.62 3.66 10.98
C ALA A 34 -10.81 4.71 10.21
N LEU A 35 -10.39 4.40 8.96
CA LEU A 35 -9.62 5.31 8.13
C LEU A 35 -10.39 6.60 7.84
N PHE A 36 -11.63 6.49 7.35
CA PHE A 36 -12.43 7.67 7.01
C PHE A 36 -12.87 8.47 8.25
N ALA A 37 -13.09 7.82 9.40
CA ALA A 37 -13.32 8.52 10.65
C ALA A 37 -12.07 9.33 11.07
N GLY A 38 -10.89 8.74 10.96
CA GLY A 38 -9.61 9.42 11.23
C GLY A 38 -9.38 10.62 10.31
N LEU A 39 -9.58 10.45 8.99
CA LEU A 39 -9.45 11.54 8.02
C LEU A 39 -10.39 12.70 8.34
N ARG A 40 -11.68 12.43 8.62
CA ARG A 40 -12.64 13.47 9.02
C ARG A 40 -12.25 14.17 10.30
N ALA A 41 -11.83 13.42 11.32
CA ALA A 41 -11.41 13.98 12.61
C ALA A 41 -10.19 14.93 12.47
N LEU A 42 -9.33 14.67 11.49
CA LEU A 42 -8.16 15.48 11.17
C LEU A 42 -8.45 16.56 10.10
N GLY A 43 -9.72 16.77 9.72
CA GLY A 43 -10.11 17.77 8.73
C GLY A 43 -9.52 17.49 7.34
N SER A 44 -9.44 16.24 6.93
CA SER A 44 -9.04 15.81 5.59
C SER A 44 -10.18 15.12 4.87
N SER A 45 -10.11 15.08 3.54
CA SER A 45 -11.09 14.40 2.69
C SER A 45 -10.41 13.82 1.44
N PRO A 46 -11.06 12.86 0.75
CA PRO A 46 -10.52 12.28 -0.47
C PRO A 46 -10.09 13.31 -1.53
N GLU A 47 -10.82 14.41 -1.67
CA GLU A 47 -10.55 15.45 -2.67
C GLU A 47 -9.24 16.20 -2.40
N ARG A 48 -8.81 16.22 -1.15
CA ARG A 48 -7.58 16.89 -0.71
C ARG A 48 -6.39 15.96 -0.54
N LEU A 49 -6.55 14.66 -0.83
CA LEU A 49 -5.60 13.63 -0.44
C LEU A 49 -4.79 13.13 -1.63
N ASP A 50 -3.46 13.10 -1.50
CA ASP A 50 -2.60 12.20 -2.25
C ASP A 50 -2.20 11.03 -1.36
N ILE A 51 -1.87 9.88 -1.97
CA ILE A 51 -1.53 8.65 -1.25
C ILE A 51 -0.13 8.21 -1.63
N LEU A 52 0.62 7.76 -0.63
CA LEU A 52 1.96 7.21 -0.77
C LEU A 52 1.98 5.80 -0.19
N LEU A 53 2.29 4.82 -1.00
CA LEU A 53 2.28 3.41 -0.61
C LEU A 53 3.71 2.91 -0.42
N THR A 54 3.97 2.28 0.73
CA THR A 54 5.28 1.71 1.05
C THR A 54 5.55 0.48 0.21
N HIS A 55 4.53 -0.35 -0.04
CA HIS A 55 4.63 -1.56 -0.85
C HIS A 55 3.25 -2.09 -1.27
N LEU A 56 3.24 -3.19 -2.03
CA LEU A 56 2.05 -3.70 -2.72
C LEU A 56 1.04 -4.49 -1.86
N HIS A 57 1.37 -4.88 -0.63
CA HIS A 57 0.49 -5.75 0.15
C HIS A 57 -0.87 -5.10 0.47
N SER A 58 -1.88 -5.94 0.64
CA SER A 58 -3.28 -5.52 0.70
C SER A 58 -3.65 -4.75 1.97
N ASP A 59 -2.91 -4.93 3.06
CA ASP A 59 -3.03 -4.16 4.29
C ASP A 59 -2.45 -2.73 4.20
N HIS A 60 -1.70 -2.45 3.14
CA HIS A 60 -1.20 -1.11 2.81
C HIS A 60 -1.97 -0.48 1.64
N THR A 61 -2.32 -1.27 0.62
CA THR A 61 -2.92 -0.78 -0.63
C THR A 61 -4.44 -0.88 -0.69
N GLY A 62 -5.07 -1.70 0.14
CA GLY A 62 -6.45 -2.16 -0.05
C GLY A 62 -7.49 -1.06 -0.22
N LEU A 63 -7.38 0.03 0.55
CA LEU A 63 -8.29 1.17 0.51
C LEU A 63 -7.78 2.35 -0.34
N ALA A 64 -6.63 2.23 -1.00
CA ALA A 64 -5.99 3.36 -1.68
C ALA A 64 -6.92 4.06 -2.69
N ARG A 65 -7.64 3.29 -3.51
CA ARG A 65 -8.58 3.87 -4.49
C ARG A 65 -9.79 4.54 -3.86
N GLU A 66 -10.30 3.98 -2.78
CA GLU A 66 -11.47 4.50 -2.07
C GLU A 66 -11.12 5.79 -1.29
N ALA A 67 -9.90 5.86 -0.74
CA ALA A 67 -9.40 7.03 -0.02
C ALA A 67 -8.98 8.17 -0.97
N ALA A 68 -8.66 7.86 -2.22
CA ALA A 68 -8.24 8.83 -3.23
C ALA A 68 -9.44 9.47 -3.94
N GLY A 69 -9.48 10.80 -4.01
CA GLY A 69 -10.40 11.55 -4.86
C GLY A 69 -10.05 11.45 -6.35
N ALA A 70 -10.86 12.08 -7.20
CA ALA A 70 -10.69 12.03 -8.66
C ALA A 70 -9.33 12.59 -9.13
N ASP A 71 -8.88 13.68 -8.51
CA ASP A 71 -7.63 14.38 -8.86
C ASP A 71 -6.43 13.94 -8.02
N SER A 72 -6.60 12.94 -7.15
CA SER A 72 -5.54 12.39 -6.30
C SER A 72 -4.50 11.63 -7.12
N ARG A 73 -3.26 11.59 -6.59
CA ARG A 73 -2.22 10.69 -7.06
C ARG A 73 -1.95 9.62 -6.00
N ILE A 74 -1.73 8.39 -6.47
CA ILE A 74 -1.38 7.24 -5.64
C ILE A 74 0.03 6.82 -6.04
N TYR A 75 1.01 7.18 -5.24
CA TYR A 75 2.43 6.93 -5.51
C TYR A 75 2.83 5.57 -4.93
N ILE A 76 3.52 4.77 -5.73
CA ILE A 76 4.06 3.46 -5.35
C ILE A 76 5.30 3.18 -6.20
N SER A 77 6.24 2.35 -5.73
CA SER A 77 7.39 1.95 -6.54
C SER A 77 6.97 1.36 -7.88
N GLY A 78 7.72 1.67 -8.95
CA GLY A 78 7.44 1.14 -10.28
C GLY A 78 7.43 -0.39 -10.33
N THR A 79 8.32 -1.02 -9.56
CA THR A 79 8.40 -2.48 -9.43
C THR A 79 7.12 -3.08 -8.83
N ASP A 80 6.66 -2.58 -7.69
CA ASP A 80 5.45 -3.08 -7.05
C ASP A 80 4.18 -2.74 -7.85
N LEU A 81 4.16 -1.57 -8.52
CA LEU A 81 3.06 -1.22 -9.42
C LEU A 81 2.94 -2.21 -10.59
N ALA A 82 4.05 -2.63 -11.18
CA ALA A 82 4.05 -3.63 -12.25
C ALA A 82 3.48 -4.97 -11.77
N ILE A 83 3.85 -5.40 -10.56
CA ILE A 83 3.32 -6.62 -9.94
C ILE A 83 1.83 -6.49 -9.63
N LEU A 84 1.37 -5.34 -9.12
CA LEU A 84 -0.06 -5.08 -8.90
C LEU A 84 -0.84 -5.16 -10.21
N LYS A 85 -0.36 -4.52 -11.27
CA LYS A 85 -0.99 -4.57 -12.61
C LYS A 85 -1.06 -6.00 -13.14
N ASP A 86 0.02 -6.78 -13.04
CA ASP A 86 0.03 -8.20 -13.42
C ASP A 86 -1.00 -9.01 -12.62
N GLY A 87 -1.19 -8.69 -11.34
CA GLY A 87 -2.17 -9.32 -10.45
C GLY A 87 -3.62 -9.22 -10.91
N PHE A 88 -3.95 -8.28 -11.80
CA PHE A 88 -5.28 -8.08 -12.39
C PHE A 88 -5.41 -8.62 -13.83
N THR A 89 -4.37 -9.21 -14.38
CA THR A 89 -4.45 -9.84 -15.72
C THR A 89 -5.23 -11.16 -15.67
N PRO A 90 -6.00 -11.48 -16.73
CA PRO A 90 -6.75 -12.75 -16.79
C PRO A 90 -5.85 -14.00 -16.70
N GLU A 91 -4.60 -13.89 -17.14
CA GLU A 91 -3.63 -14.99 -17.18
C GLU A 91 -2.99 -15.28 -15.83
N ARG A 92 -2.99 -14.34 -14.91
CA ARG A 92 -2.32 -14.46 -13.59
C ARG A 92 -2.76 -15.71 -12.79
N PRO A 93 -4.07 -16.01 -12.65
CA PRO A 93 -4.50 -17.21 -11.95
C PRO A 93 -3.99 -18.51 -12.58
N LEU A 94 -3.93 -18.56 -13.91
CA LEU A 94 -3.44 -19.74 -14.64
C LEU A 94 -1.94 -19.96 -14.41
N ARG A 95 -1.14 -18.89 -14.58
CA ARG A 95 0.31 -18.96 -14.30
C ARG A 95 0.59 -19.39 -12.86
N LEU A 96 -0.14 -18.83 -11.89
CA LEU A 96 0.02 -19.18 -10.49
C LEU A 96 -0.32 -20.65 -10.23
N ALA A 97 -1.43 -21.15 -10.80
CA ALA A 97 -1.81 -22.55 -10.68
C ALA A 97 -0.77 -23.52 -11.29
N GLU A 98 -0.18 -23.16 -12.43
CA GLU A 98 0.92 -23.90 -13.03
C GLU A 98 2.17 -23.95 -12.17
N GLN A 99 2.56 -22.82 -11.59
CA GLN A 99 3.71 -22.72 -10.67
C GLN A 99 3.52 -23.61 -9.43
N PHE A 100 2.35 -23.55 -8.78
CA PHE A 100 2.04 -24.39 -7.63
C PHE A 100 2.05 -25.89 -8.00
N ARG A 101 1.46 -26.22 -9.14
CA ARG A 101 1.45 -27.63 -9.64
C ARG A 101 2.87 -28.12 -9.93
N ALA A 102 3.70 -27.30 -10.58
CA ALA A 102 5.10 -27.64 -10.86
C ALA A 102 5.93 -27.81 -9.59
N GLY A 103 5.61 -27.06 -8.53
CA GLY A 103 6.20 -27.19 -7.19
C GLY A 103 5.64 -28.36 -6.37
N GLY A 104 4.73 -29.17 -6.93
CA GLY A 104 4.11 -30.33 -6.23
C GLY A 104 3.07 -29.95 -5.19
N PHE A 105 2.53 -28.73 -5.23
CA PHE A 105 1.54 -28.28 -4.27
C PHE A 105 0.15 -28.87 -4.61
N PRO A 106 -0.56 -29.51 -3.67
CA PRO A 106 -1.87 -30.08 -3.91
C PRO A 106 -2.91 -29.00 -4.31
N GLU A 107 -3.71 -29.28 -5.34
CA GLU A 107 -4.64 -28.30 -5.89
C GLU A 107 -5.75 -27.89 -4.92
N ASP A 108 -6.23 -28.82 -4.10
CA ASP A 108 -7.22 -28.56 -3.05
C ASP A 108 -6.68 -27.68 -1.92
N GLU A 109 -5.43 -27.89 -1.52
CA GLU A 109 -4.75 -27.03 -0.52
C GLU A 109 -4.50 -25.64 -1.08
N MET A 110 -4.13 -25.50 -2.33
CA MET A 110 -3.99 -24.20 -3.00
C MET A 110 -5.32 -23.41 -2.96
N LYS A 111 -6.43 -24.06 -3.32
CA LYS A 111 -7.77 -23.42 -3.28
C LYS A 111 -8.17 -22.99 -1.89
N LYS A 112 -7.92 -23.82 -0.87
CA LYS A 112 -8.19 -23.49 0.54
C LYS A 112 -7.34 -22.30 1.00
N THR A 113 -6.04 -22.33 0.73
CA THR A 113 -5.11 -21.27 1.12
C THR A 113 -5.51 -19.93 0.48
N GLN A 114 -5.83 -19.92 -0.81
CA GLN A 114 -6.27 -18.71 -1.50
C GLN A 114 -7.60 -18.18 -0.94
N ALA A 115 -8.56 -19.05 -0.64
CA ALA A 115 -9.86 -18.64 -0.09
C ALA A 115 -9.75 -18.03 1.32
N LEU A 116 -8.77 -18.44 2.10
CA LEU A 116 -8.56 -17.98 3.48
C LEU A 116 -7.57 -16.82 3.59
N ASN A 117 -6.76 -16.58 2.56
CA ASN A 117 -5.71 -15.56 2.59
C ASN A 117 -6.31 -14.14 2.61
N PRO A 118 -6.12 -13.35 3.68
CA PRO A 118 -6.60 -11.97 3.75
C PRO A 118 -6.06 -11.09 2.61
N ALA A 119 -4.82 -11.33 2.19
CA ALA A 119 -4.19 -10.63 1.08
C ALA A 119 -4.94 -10.81 -0.26
N VAL A 120 -5.65 -11.91 -0.44
CA VAL A 120 -6.49 -12.16 -1.62
C VAL A 120 -7.89 -11.58 -1.45
N ARG A 121 -8.47 -11.75 -0.26
CA ARG A 121 -9.87 -11.36 0.03
C ARG A 121 -10.08 -9.85 0.12
N TYR A 122 -9.10 -9.14 0.65
CA TYR A 122 -9.20 -7.71 1.00
C TYR A 122 -8.21 -6.84 0.24
N LYS A 123 -7.76 -7.34 -0.92
CA LYS A 123 -6.88 -6.60 -1.81
C LYS A 123 -7.57 -5.40 -2.45
N LEU A 124 -6.75 -4.51 -2.98
CA LEU A 124 -7.16 -3.48 -3.93
C LEU A 124 -8.06 -4.08 -5.02
N ASP A 125 -9.09 -3.38 -5.45
CA ASP A 125 -10.05 -3.86 -6.45
C ASP A 125 -9.52 -3.76 -7.88
N GLN A 126 -8.76 -2.72 -8.18
CA GLN A 126 -8.08 -2.53 -9.47
C GLN A 126 -6.98 -1.46 -9.37
N VAL A 127 -6.15 -1.36 -10.40
CA VAL A 127 -5.21 -0.25 -10.62
C VAL A 127 -5.78 0.66 -11.71
N ASP A 128 -5.83 1.97 -11.47
CA ASP A 128 -6.31 2.98 -12.42
C ASP A 128 -5.24 4.06 -12.71
N ASP A 129 -5.60 5.07 -13.51
CA ASP A 129 -4.67 6.11 -13.99
C ASP A 129 -4.16 7.06 -12.89
N ARG A 130 -4.72 6.98 -11.67
CA ARG A 130 -4.23 7.74 -10.51
C ARG A 130 -2.93 7.16 -9.94
N PHE A 131 -2.60 5.90 -10.26
CA PHE A 131 -1.37 5.25 -9.80
C PHE A 131 -0.16 5.76 -10.59
N VAL A 132 0.80 6.32 -9.87
CA VAL A 132 2.01 6.93 -10.40
C VAL A 132 3.23 6.15 -9.92
N PRO A 133 4.03 5.57 -10.85
CA PRO A 133 5.26 4.90 -10.47
C PRO A 133 6.31 5.90 -9.99
N ILE A 134 7.00 5.55 -8.91
CA ILE A 134 8.12 6.31 -8.36
C ILE A 134 9.34 5.41 -8.17
N GLU A 135 10.53 6.03 -8.13
CA GLU A 135 11.81 5.34 -8.04
C GLU A 135 12.67 5.89 -6.89
N ALA A 136 13.71 5.17 -6.52
CA ALA A 136 14.65 5.60 -5.49
C ALA A 136 15.15 7.03 -5.72
N GLY A 137 15.17 7.84 -4.66
CA GLY A 137 15.53 9.25 -4.73
C GLY A 137 14.38 10.20 -5.13
N TRP A 138 13.20 9.68 -5.49
CA TRP A 138 12.01 10.50 -5.71
C TRP A 138 11.65 11.26 -4.43
N LYS A 139 11.22 12.53 -4.61
CA LYS A 139 10.89 13.41 -3.49
C LYS A 139 9.49 13.98 -3.62
N TYR A 140 8.81 14.05 -2.47
CA TYR A 140 7.50 14.68 -2.35
C TYR A 140 7.50 15.68 -1.19
N THR A 141 7.02 16.90 -1.45
CA THR A 141 6.91 17.92 -0.40
C THR A 141 5.45 18.16 -0.05
N VAL A 142 5.13 18.03 1.23
CA VAL A 142 3.81 18.27 1.80
C VAL A 142 3.96 18.99 3.14
N GLY A 143 3.26 20.12 3.29
CA GLY A 143 3.43 20.96 4.50
C GLY A 143 4.87 21.43 4.66
N ASP A 144 5.48 21.06 5.75
CA ASP A 144 6.88 21.34 6.09
C ASP A 144 7.80 20.12 5.93
N TYR A 145 7.28 19.04 5.37
CA TYR A 145 7.98 17.78 5.19
C TYR A 145 8.39 17.60 3.72
N THR A 146 9.61 17.16 3.51
CA THR A 146 10.05 16.61 2.22
C THR A 146 10.44 15.16 2.45
N LEU A 147 9.68 14.26 1.86
CA LEU A 147 9.90 12.82 1.91
C LEU A 147 10.76 12.40 0.73
N GLU A 148 11.78 11.59 0.99
CA GLU A 148 12.63 10.96 -0.03
C GLU A 148 12.43 9.46 -0.02
N MET A 149 12.18 8.85 -1.19
CA MET A 149 12.05 7.41 -1.34
C MET A 149 13.41 6.72 -1.25
N ILE A 150 13.51 5.73 -0.36
CA ILE A 150 14.64 4.81 -0.25
C ILE A 150 14.13 3.42 -0.65
N SER A 151 14.69 2.84 -1.71
CA SER A 151 14.37 1.48 -2.14
C SER A 151 15.00 0.46 -1.18
N VAL A 152 14.18 -0.44 -0.65
CA VAL A 152 14.57 -1.48 0.31
C VAL A 152 13.93 -2.82 -0.07
N PRO A 153 14.29 -3.39 -1.22
CA PRO A 153 13.70 -4.64 -1.69
C PRO A 153 13.96 -5.78 -0.70
N GLY A 154 13.00 -6.69 -0.59
CA GLY A 154 13.03 -7.84 0.32
C GLY A 154 11.64 -8.31 0.61
N HIS A 155 10.95 -7.69 1.58
CA HIS A 155 9.55 -7.97 1.94
C HIS A 155 8.61 -7.95 0.71
N THR A 156 8.77 -6.97 -0.17
CA THR A 156 8.35 -7.04 -1.57
C THR A 156 9.49 -6.63 -2.49
N PRO A 157 9.49 -7.00 -3.79
CA PRO A 157 10.52 -6.57 -4.73
C PRO A 157 10.63 -5.06 -4.88
N GLY A 158 9.53 -4.31 -4.69
CA GLY A 158 9.47 -2.86 -4.79
C GLY A 158 9.31 -2.14 -3.45
N ASN A 159 9.56 -2.83 -2.33
CA ASN A 159 9.40 -2.24 -0.99
C ASN A 159 10.22 -0.96 -0.83
N ALA A 160 9.62 0.05 -0.21
CA ALA A 160 10.20 1.37 -0.04
C ALA A 160 10.00 1.91 1.37
N MET A 161 11.00 2.66 1.85
CA MET A 161 10.88 3.55 3.01
C MET A 161 10.85 5.00 2.56
N PHE A 162 10.26 5.87 3.36
CA PHE A 162 10.17 7.30 3.07
C PHE A 162 10.78 8.13 4.21
N TRP A 163 11.80 8.89 3.88
CA TRP A 163 12.60 9.63 4.84
C TRP A 163 12.33 11.14 4.81
N ALA A 164 11.81 11.66 5.89
CA ALA A 164 11.72 13.10 6.17
C ALA A 164 13.00 13.54 6.92
N LYS A 165 14.08 13.74 6.16
CA LYS A 165 15.44 13.98 6.70
C LYS A 165 15.49 15.12 7.69
N LYS A 166 14.85 16.25 7.37
CA LYS A 166 14.87 17.46 8.21
C LYS A 166 14.25 17.22 9.59
N GLN A 167 13.23 16.35 9.67
CA GLN A 167 12.51 16.03 10.89
C GLN A 167 13.06 14.79 11.60
N GLY A 168 13.97 14.05 10.97
CA GLY A 168 14.51 12.80 11.51
C GLY A 168 13.46 11.67 11.58
N ILE A 169 12.44 11.68 10.68
CA ILE A 169 11.34 10.72 10.66
C ILE A 169 11.48 9.79 9.48
N MET A 170 11.31 8.48 9.71
CA MET A 170 11.32 7.45 8.70
C MET A 170 10.00 6.67 8.74
N PHE A 171 9.30 6.57 7.60
CA PHE A 171 8.17 5.69 7.42
C PHE A 171 8.70 4.39 6.79
N THR A 172 8.68 3.32 7.57
CA THR A 172 9.41 2.08 7.25
C THR A 172 8.55 1.02 6.57
N GLY A 173 7.22 1.19 6.57
CA GLY A 173 6.32 0.10 6.19
C GLY A 173 6.70 -1.18 6.94
N ASP A 174 6.69 -2.30 6.25
CA ASP A 174 7.04 -3.61 6.82
C ASP A 174 8.53 -3.97 6.68
N HIS A 175 9.38 -3.00 6.34
CA HIS A 175 10.83 -3.23 6.31
C HIS A 175 11.44 -3.34 7.71
N ILE A 176 10.95 -2.53 8.66
CA ILE A 176 11.38 -2.56 10.07
C ILE A 176 10.14 -2.70 10.94
N LEU A 177 10.05 -3.82 11.66
CA LEU A 177 9.02 -4.12 12.65
C LEU A 177 9.68 -4.30 14.01
N PHE A 178 9.03 -3.82 15.10
CA PHE A 178 9.68 -3.79 16.40
C PHE A 178 9.67 -5.15 17.12
N ASP A 179 8.56 -5.89 17.04
CA ASP A 179 8.34 -7.10 17.84
C ASP A 179 8.42 -8.40 17.03
N ILE A 180 8.47 -8.29 15.70
CA ILE A 180 8.53 -9.44 14.78
C ILE A 180 9.51 -9.17 13.63
N SER A 181 10.03 -10.23 13.03
CA SER A 181 10.80 -10.12 11.79
C SER A 181 9.84 -9.96 10.60
N PRO A 182 10.13 -9.07 9.65
CA PRO A 182 9.37 -9.03 8.40
C PRO A 182 9.54 -10.34 7.63
N ASN A 183 8.50 -10.78 6.98
CA ASN A 183 8.60 -11.88 6.00
C ASN A 183 9.37 -11.39 4.77
N ILE A 184 10.25 -12.24 4.24
CA ILE A 184 11.03 -12.00 3.03
C ILE A 184 10.64 -13.04 1.97
#